data_e87c378532c961860fc1f7e1ec5566c3
#
_entry.id   e87c378532c961860fc1f7e1ec5566c3
#
_cell.length_a   1.000
_cell.length_b   1.000
_cell.length_c   1.000
_cell.angle_alpha   90.00
_cell.angle_beta   90.00
_cell.angle_gamma   90.00
#
_symmetry.space_group_name_H-M   'P 1'
#
loop_
_entity.id
_entity.type
_entity.pdbx_description
1 polymer ?
#
loop_
_entity_poly.entity_id
_entity_poly.type
_entity_poly.pdbx_seq_one_letter_code
_entity_poly.pdbx_strand_id
1 'polypeptide(L)'
;MSTSDAWLVVGLGNPGPTYANTRHNIGAVVVDELAKRASATLKRHKRALAEVAEVKINGIQTVLVKPLSYMNESGGPVKALAKFYKVSPDQIIVLHDELDIPLAAIRVKLGGGDNGHNGLKSIRSAMGSGDWFRIRLGIGRPPGQQDPADFVLRNFGSSESTDVEILKSQGCEAVSALITKGLVETQNLYNS
;
A
#
# COMPACT_ATOMS: atom_id res chain seq x y z
N MET A 1 -25.38 -9.27 3.34
CA MET A 1 -25.19 -8.17 2.38
C MET A 1 -24.28 -8.64 1.26
N SER A 2 -24.63 -8.39 0.00
CA SER A 2 -23.73 -8.65 -1.12
C SER A 2 -22.53 -7.72 -1.05
N THR A 3 -21.33 -8.26 -1.29
CA THR A 3 -20.12 -7.44 -1.48
C THR A 3 -20.17 -6.74 -2.83
N SER A 4 -19.54 -5.58 -2.93
CA SER A 4 -19.36 -4.92 -4.22
C SER A 4 -18.23 -5.60 -5.01
N ASP A 5 -18.18 -5.37 -6.34
CA ASP A 5 -17.07 -5.83 -7.17
C ASP A 5 -15.86 -4.89 -7.15
N ALA A 6 -15.91 -3.85 -6.31
CA ALA A 6 -14.84 -2.87 -6.20
C ALA A 6 -13.64 -3.41 -5.42
N TRP A 7 -12.47 -2.93 -5.80
CA TRP A 7 -11.23 -3.15 -5.06
C TRP A 7 -10.90 -1.94 -4.19
N LEU A 8 -10.31 -2.21 -3.03
CA LEU A 8 -9.76 -1.18 -2.15
C LEU A 8 -8.24 -1.29 -2.20
N VAL A 9 -7.57 -0.24 -2.67
CA VAL A 9 -6.11 -0.20 -2.79
C VAL A 9 -5.57 0.83 -1.81
N VAL A 10 -4.87 0.35 -0.80
CA VAL A 10 -4.40 1.15 0.34
C VAL A 10 -2.89 1.34 0.26
N GLY A 11 -2.44 2.58 0.21
CA GLY A 11 -1.01 2.92 0.35
C GLY A 11 -0.71 3.43 1.75
N LEU A 12 0.12 2.71 2.48
CA LEU A 12 0.46 3.05 3.85
C LEU A 12 1.48 4.18 3.95
N GLY A 13 1.28 5.06 4.91
CA GLY A 13 2.18 6.16 5.23
C GLY A 13 1.69 6.94 6.43
N ASN A 14 2.59 7.70 7.04
CA ASN A 14 2.24 8.68 8.07
C ASN A 14 1.77 9.99 7.42
N PRO A 15 0.87 10.73 8.06
CA PRO A 15 0.34 11.97 7.50
C PRO A 15 1.34 13.13 7.60
N GLY A 16 1.20 14.08 6.71
CA GLY A 16 1.91 15.36 6.74
C GLY A 16 3.22 15.38 5.95
N PRO A 17 3.74 16.60 5.69
CA PRO A 17 4.90 16.80 4.82
C PRO A 17 6.20 16.26 5.41
N THR A 18 6.31 16.15 6.72
CA THR A 18 7.49 15.60 7.41
C THR A 18 7.79 14.15 6.99
N TYR A 19 6.75 13.36 6.73
CA TYR A 19 6.87 11.93 6.42
C TYR A 19 6.72 11.61 4.94
N ALA A 20 6.31 12.57 4.12
CA ALA A 20 5.91 12.35 2.73
C ALA A 20 6.97 11.63 1.88
N ASN A 21 8.25 11.86 2.13
CA ASN A 21 9.35 11.31 1.37
C ASN A 21 10.14 10.23 2.12
N THR A 22 9.63 9.77 3.25
CA THR A 22 10.28 8.70 4.02
C THR A 22 10.06 7.35 3.37
N ARG A 23 10.94 6.40 3.68
CA ARG A 23 10.80 5.01 3.21
C ARG A 23 9.48 4.39 3.64
N HIS A 24 9.03 4.71 4.85
CA HIS A 24 7.77 4.19 5.40
C HIS A 24 6.54 4.62 4.60
N ASN A 25 6.65 5.71 3.84
CA ASN A 25 5.56 6.26 3.03
C ASN A 25 5.56 5.78 1.57
N ILE A 26 6.42 4.84 1.19
CA ILE A 26 6.49 4.40 -0.21
C ILE A 26 5.16 3.84 -0.73
N GLY A 27 4.39 3.18 0.12
CA GLY A 27 3.05 2.71 -0.25
C GLY A 27 2.12 3.86 -0.61
N ALA A 28 2.10 4.92 0.18
CA ALA A 28 1.33 6.14 -0.10
C ALA A 28 1.80 6.80 -1.40
N VAL A 29 3.09 6.83 -1.66
CA VAL A 29 3.66 7.38 -2.90
C VAL A 29 3.16 6.63 -4.13
N VAL A 30 3.05 5.30 -4.07
CA VAL A 30 2.50 4.50 -5.17
C VAL A 30 1.03 4.83 -5.41
N VAL A 31 0.24 5.02 -4.34
CA VAL A 31 -1.17 5.41 -4.48
C VAL A 31 -1.30 6.81 -5.12
N ASP A 32 -0.44 7.75 -4.76
CA ASP A 32 -0.39 9.06 -5.43
C ASP A 32 -0.13 8.90 -6.94
N GLU A 33 0.79 8.02 -7.33
CA GLU A 33 1.10 7.73 -8.73
C GLU A 33 -0.09 7.06 -9.45
N LEU A 34 -0.78 6.14 -8.80
CA LEU A 34 -1.99 5.52 -9.34
C LEU A 34 -3.08 6.56 -9.61
N ALA A 35 -3.30 7.49 -8.69
CA ALA A 35 -4.26 8.59 -8.87
C ALA A 35 -3.86 9.48 -10.04
N LYS A 36 -2.58 9.83 -10.14
CA LYS A 36 -2.04 10.63 -11.25
C LYS A 36 -2.27 9.94 -12.60
N ARG A 37 -1.97 8.66 -12.71
CA ARG A 37 -2.18 7.88 -13.93
C ARG A 37 -3.65 7.80 -14.34
N ALA A 38 -4.56 7.80 -13.36
CA ALA A 38 -6.00 7.81 -13.60
C ALA A 38 -6.57 9.22 -13.77
N SER A 39 -5.74 10.26 -13.79
CA SER A 39 -6.16 11.67 -13.82
C SER A 39 -7.16 12.00 -12.71
N ALA A 40 -7.00 11.39 -11.54
CA ALA A 40 -7.88 11.56 -10.40
C ALA A 40 -7.19 12.34 -9.29
N THR A 41 -7.99 13.00 -8.46
CA THR A 41 -7.53 13.73 -7.28
C THR A 41 -8.00 13.01 -6.02
N LEU A 42 -7.04 12.69 -5.13
CA LEU A 42 -7.35 12.17 -3.80
C LEU A 42 -7.99 13.27 -2.96
N LYS A 43 -9.13 12.98 -2.35
CA LYS A 43 -9.89 13.92 -1.53
C LYS A 43 -10.23 13.29 -0.19
N ARG A 44 -10.30 14.12 0.84
CA ARG A 44 -10.67 13.66 2.18
C ARG A 44 -12.05 13.01 2.19
N HIS A 45 -12.12 11.80 2.74
CA HIS A 45 -13.37 11.07 2.87
C HIS A 45 -14.20 11.63 4.04
N LYS A 46 -15.52 11.63 3.89
CA LYS A 46 -16.42 12.23 4.90
C LYS A 46 -16.56 11.39 6.18
N ARG A 47 -16.32 10.09 6.08
CA ARG A 47 -16.57 9.14 7.18
C ARG A 47 -15.36 8.34 7.64
N ALA A 48 -14.22 8.56 7.03
CA ALA A 48 -12.98 7.88 7.39
C ALA A 48 -11.82 8.87 7.41
N LEU A 49 -10.87 8.65 8.29
CA LEU A 49 -9.66 9.47 8.35
C LEU A 49 -8.70 9.03 7.23
N ALA A 50 -9.05 9.37 6.01
CA ALA A 50 -8.32 9.00 4.79
C ALA A 50 -8.63 9.96 3.66
N GLU A 51 -7.70 10.06 2.71
CA GLU A 51 -7.96 10.59 1.37
C GLU A 51 -8.25 9.43 0.43
N VAL A 52 -9.24 9.61 -0.44
CA VAL A 52 -9.67 8.59 -1.39
C VAL A 52 -9.88 9.16 -2.79
N ALA A 53 -9.76 8.29 -3.79
CA ALA A 53 -10.19 8.55 -5.15
C ALA A 53 -10.86 7.31 -5.72
N GLU A 54 -12.04 7.47 -6.28
CA GLU A 54 -12.75 6.40 -6.99
C GLU A 54 -12.33 6.44 -8.46
N VAL A 55 -11.71 5.36 -8.93
CA VAL A 55 -11.15 5.26 -10.28
C VAL A 55 -11.53 3.92 -10.91
N LYS A 56 -11.24 3.79 -12.20
CA LYS A 56 -11.28 2.48 -12.89
C LYS A 56 -9.87 2.11 -13.32
N ILE A 57 -9.41 0.94 -12.91
CA ILE A 57 -8.16 0.36 -13.38
C ILE A 57 -8.52 -0.77 -14.34
N ASN A 58 -8.16 -0.60 -15.61
CA ASN A 58 -8.55 -1.54 -16.69
C ASN A 58 -10.05 -1.85 -16.68
N GLY A 59 -10.87 -0.83 -16.45
CA GLY A 59 -12.33 -0.95 -16.41
C GLY A 59 -12.91 -1.47 -15.09
N ILE A 60 -12.07 -1.83 -14.12
CA ILE A 60 -12.49 -2.37 -12.84
C ILE A 60 -12.58 -1.27 -11.78
N GLN A 61 -13.73 -1.15 -11.13
CA GLN A 61 -13.97 -0.16 -10.09
C GLN A 61 -12.98 -0.33 -8.94
N THR A 62 -12.24 0.72 -8.61
CA THR A 62 -11.18 0.70 -7.62
C THR A 62 -11.22 1.96 -6.76
N VAL A 63 -11.08 1.80 -5.46
CA VAL A 63 -10.97 2.91 -4.52
C VAL A 63 -9.52 3.01 -4.06
N LEU A 64 -8.86 4.10 -4.42
CA LEU A 64 -7.50 4.40 -3.97
C LEU A 64 -7.58 5.07 -2.60
N VAL A 65 -6.76 4.64 -1.67
CA VAL A 65 -6.82 5.07 -0.26
C VAL A 65 -5.44 5.43 0.27
N LYS A 66 -5.35 6.60 0.88
CA LYS A 66 -4.22 6.99 1.73
C LYS A 66 -4.77 7.27 3.13
N PRO A 67 -4.51 6.43 4.13
CA PRO A 67 -4.87 6.76 5.51
C PRO A 67 -4.20 8.06 5.94
N LEU A 68 -4.93 8.89 6.70
CA LEU A 68 -4.43 10.14 7.28
C LEU A 68 -4.12 9.98 8.77
N SER A 69 -4.29 8.78 9.32
CA SER A 69 -3.85 8.40 10.66
C SER A 69 -2.35 8.11 10.66
N TYR A 70 -1.73 8.12 11.84
CA TYR A 70 -0.37 7.60 11.98
C TYR A 70 -0.33 6.11 11.64
N MET A 71 0.86 5.62 11.25
CA MET A 71 1.04 4.26 10.73
C MET A 71 0.42 3.18 11.63
N ASN A 72 0.63 3.25 12.94
CA ASN A 72 0.12 2.28 13.91
C ASN A 72 -1.41 2.35 14.11
N GLU A 73 -2.09 3.31 13.50
CA GLU A 73 -3.54 3.47 13.55
C GLU A 73 -4.19 3.30 12.17
N SER A 74 -3.48 2.74 11.20
CA SER A 74 -3.95 2.58 9.81
C SER A 74 -5.20 1.69 9.71
N GLY A 75 -5.40 0.78 10.64
CA GLY A 75 -6.51 -0.18 10.61
C GLY A 75 -7.89 0.44 10.72
N GLY A 76 -8.05 1.52 11.49
CA GLY A 76 -9.34 2.21 11.65
C GLY A 76 -9.90 2.72 10.33
N PRO A 77 -9.16 3.58 9.60
CA PRO A 77 -9.58 4.05 8.29
C PRO A 77 -9.84 2.93 7.27
N VAL A 78 -9.00 1.91 7.23
CA VAL A 78 -9.16 0.78 6.28
C VAL A 78 -10.44 0.01 6.58
N LYS A 79 -10.72 -0.31 7.84
CA LYS A 79 -11.95 -0.99 8.24
C LYS A 79 -13.19 -0.16 7.90
N ALA A 80 -13.15 1.14 8.19
CA ALA A 80 -14.26 2.04 7.90
C ALA A 80 -14.58 2.10 6.40
N LEU A 81 -13.54 2.17 5.56
CA LEU A 81 -13.69 2.21 4.10
C LEU A 81 -14.12 0.85 3.52
N ALA A 82 -13.60 -0.24 4.03
CA ALA A 82 -14.03 -1.58 3.62
C ALA A 82 -15.54 -1.77 3.88
N LYS A 83 -16.02 -1.29 5.02
CA LYS A 83 -17.43 -1.30 5.35
C LYS A 83 -18.25 -0.37 4.44
N PHE A 84 -17.78 0.86 4.25
CA PHE A 84 -18.46 1.87 3.43
C PHE A 84 -18.62 1.41 1.97
N TYR A 85 -17.56 0.88 1.36
CA TYR A 85 -17.57 0.41 -0.02
C TYR A 85 -18.01 -1.05 -0.17
N LYS A 86 -18.30 -1.73 0.92
CA LYS A 86 -18.76 -3.14 0.96
C LYS A 86 -17.79 -4.09 0.27
N VAL A 87 -16.49 -3.93 0.54
CA VAL A 87 -15.47 -4.82 0.04
C VAL A 87 -15.09 -5.85 1.10
N SER A 88 -14.85 -7.08 0.66
CA SER A 88 -14.34 -8.16 1.51
C SER A 88 -12.80 -8.11 1.57
N PRO A 89 -12.17 -8.78 2.55
CA PRO A 89 -10.70 -8.79 2.66
C PRO A 89 -9.97 -9.22 1.38
N ASP A 90 -10.53 -10.18 0.62
CA ASP A 90 -9.96 -10.65 -0.65
C ASP A 90 -10.09 -9.65 -1.81
N GLN A 91 -10.64 -8.48 -1.56
CA GLN A 91 -10.70 -7.34 -2.49
C GLN A 91 -9.87 -6.16 -1.98
N ILE A 92 -9.03 -6.38 -0.97
CA ILE A 92 -8.15 -5.34 -0.41
C ILE A 92 -6.71 -5.63 -0.80
N ILE A 93 -6.04 -4.62 -1.35
CA ILE A 93 -4.59 -4.63 -1.64
C ILE A 93 -3.95 -3.56 -0.77
N VAL A 94 -2.94 -3.94 0.01
CA VAL A 94 -2.15 -3.01 0.82
C VAL A 94 -0.74 -2.92 0.26
N LEU A 95 -0.32 -1.70 -0.07
CA LEU A 95 1.04 -1.37 -0.49
C LEU A 95 1.82 -0.86 0.72
N HIS A 96 2.96 -1.45 0.97
CA HIS A 96 3.79 -1.09 2.13
C HIS A 96 5.28 -1.32 1.88
N ASP A 97 6.12 -0.64 2.65
CA ASP A 97 7.57 -0.84 2.66
C ASP A 97 7.93 -2.19 3.30
N GLU A 98 9.01 -2.80 2.80
CA GLU A 98 9.50 -4.09 3.28
C GLU A 98 11.03 -4.08 3.39
N LEU A 99 11.53 -4.28 4.61
CA LEU A 99 12.96 -4.32 4.92
C LEU A 99 13.66 -5.57 4.35
N ASP A 100 12.97 -6.70 4.29
CA ASP A 100 13.53 -7.99 3.90
C ASP A 100 13.53 -8.24 2.39
N ILE A 101 13.16 -7.24 1.61
CA ILE A 101 13.21 -7.28 0.15
C ILE A 101 14.22 -6.22 -0.32
N PRO A 102 15.12 -6.57 -1.25
CA PRO A 102 16.10 -5.61 -1.76
C PRO A 102 15.44 -4.34 -2.32
N LEU A 103 16.13 -3.22 -2.21
CA LEU A 103 15.65 -1.94 -2.75
C LEU A 103 15.27 -2.08 -4.22
N ALA A 104 14.12 -1.51 -4.57
CA ALA A 104 13.50 -1.53 -5.90
C ALA A 104 12.93 -2.89 -6.36
N ALA A 105 13.04 -3.94 -5.56
CA ALA A 105 12.35 -5.20 -5.83
C ALA A 105 10.94 -5.21 -5.21
N ILE A 106 10.06 -5.99 -5.80
CA ILE A 106 8.66 -6.12 -5.34
C ILE A 106 8.33 -7.59 -5.14
N ARG A 107 7.51 -7.88 -4.14
CA ARG A 107 6.91 -9.20 -3.92
C ARG A 107 5.43 -9.04 -3.62
N VAL A 108 4.63 -9.95 -4.10
CA VAL A 108 3.17 -9.95 -3.94
C VAL A 108 2.75 -11.22 -3.21
N LYS A 109 1.85 -11.09 -2.24
CA LYS A 109 1.28 -12.25 -1.54
C LYS A 109 -0.14 -11.98 -1.03
N LEU A 110 -0.85 -13.06 -0.77
CA LEU A 110 -2.11 -13.05 -0.02
C LEU A 110 -1.83 -13.51 1.40
N GLY A 111 -2.26 -12.72 2.37
CA GLY A 111 -2.11 -13.08 3.78
C GLY A 111 -0.66 -13.03 4.28
N GLY A 112 -0.40 -13.78 5.34
CA GLY A 112 0.90 -13.84 5.98
C GLY A 112 1.04 -12.94 7.20
N GLY A 113 2.22 -12.94 7.82
CA GLY A 113 2.54 -12.13 8.97
C GLY A 113 2.76 -10.64 8.64
N ASP A 114 2.97 -9.85 9.67
CA ASP A 114 3.19 -8.41 9.53
C ASP A 114 4.67 -8.02 9.46
N ASN A 115 5.56 -8.95 9.75
CA ASN A 115 7.03 -8.74 9.74
C ASN A 115 7.46 -7.49 10.53
N GLY A 116 6.79 -7.21 11.64
CA GLY A 116 7.08 -6.05 12.48
C GLY A 116 6.53 -4.73 11.97
N HIS A 117 5.85 -4.70 10.82
CA HIS A 117 5.27 -3.49 10.24
C HIS A 117 4.02 -3.06 11.01
N ASN A 118 4.06 -1.89 11.66
CA ASN A 118 2.98 -1.42 12.53
C ASN A 118 1.67 -1.14 11.79
N GLY A 119 1.73 -0.70 10.55
CA GLY A 119 0.54 -0.51 9.72
C GLY A 119 -0.18 -1.81 9.41
N LEU A 120 0.58 -2.86 9.07
CA LEU A 120 0.02 -4.19 8.82
C LEU A 120 -0.60 -4.80 10.09
N LYS A 121 0.07 -4.63 11.23
CA LYS A 121 -0.48 -5.06 12.53
C LYS A 121 -1.82 -4.39 12.82
N SER A 122 -1.90 -3.08 12.60
CA SER A 122 -3.11 -2.29 12.83
C SER A 122 -4.27 -2.74 11.95
N ILE A 123 -4.01 -2.94 10.65
CA ILE A 123 -5.04 -3.42 9.70
C ILE A 123 -5.53 -4.82 10.10
N ARG A 124 -4.61 -5.73 10.40
CA ARG A 124 -4.95 -7.09 10.82
C ARG A 124 -5.83 -7.09 12.08
N SER A 125 -5.46 -6.30 13.07
CA SER A 125 -6.23 -6.16 14.31
C SER A 125 -7.63 -5.59 14.04
N ALA A 126 -7.73 -4.52 13.25
CA ALA A 126 -9.00 -3.85 12.97
C ALA A 126 -9.93 -4.72 12.11
N MET A 127 -9.39 -5.39 11.09
CA MET A 127 -10.17 -6.24 10.19
C MET A 127 -10.51 -7.62 10.80
N GLY A 128 -9.83 -8.03 11.85
CA GLY A 128 -9.98 -9.37 12.43
C GLY A 128 -9.46 -10.49 11.53
N SER A 129 -8.72 -10.15 10.49
CA SER A 129 -8.18 -11.09 9.50
C SER A 129 -6.92 -10.52 8.87
N GLY A 130 -6.01 -11.41 8.47
CA GLY A 130 -4.84 -11.08 7.65
C GLY A 130 -5.00 -11.52 6.18
N ASP A 131 -6.18 -11.99 5.78
CA ASP A 131 -6.43 -12.60 4.46
C ASP A 131 -6.73 -11.54 3.40
N TRP A 132 -5.83 -10.59 3.24
CA TRP A 132 -5.85 -9.54 2.22
C TRP A 132 -4.52 -9.54 1.46
N PHE A 133 -4.53 -8.96 0.25
CA PHE A 133 -3.34 -8.92 -0.61
C PHE A 133 -2.34 -7.87 -0.14
N ARG A 134 -1.06 -8.16 -0.35
CA ARG A 134 0.05 -7.27 -0.03
C ARG A 134 0.98 -7.13 -1.22
N ILE A 135 1.27 -5.89 -1.57
CA ILE A 135 2.36 -5.55 -2.47
C ILE A 135 3.49 -5.02 -1.59
N ARG A 136 4.53 -5.81 -1.47
CA ARG A 136 5.68 -5.56 -0.60
C ARG A 136 6.74 -4.83 -1.41
N LEU A 137 6.92 -3.55 -1.11
CA LEU A 137 7.83 -2.66 -1.81
C LEU A 137 9.19 -2.68 -1.12
N GLY A 138 10.19 -3.25 -1.75
CA GLY A 138 11.51 -3.45 -1.15
C GLY A 138 12.26 -2.15 -0.91
N ILE A 139 12.68 -1.95 0.33
CA ILE A 139 13.52 -0.82 0.74
C ILE A 139 14.91 -1.28 1.24
N GLY A 140 15.11 -2.60 1.40
CA GLY A 140 16.31 -3.16 1.97
C GLY A 140 16.44 -2.89 3.48
N ARG A 141 17.37 -3.58 4.12
CA ARG A 141 17.69 -3.32 5.52
C ARG A 141 18.74 -2.22 5.66
N PRO A 142 18.72 -1.48 6.77
CA PRO A 142 19.75 -0.46 6.99
C PRO A 142 21.13 -1.10 7.11
N PRO A 143 22.19 -0.39 6.64
CA PRO A 143 23.56 -0.86 6.81
C PRO A 143 23.98 -0.80 8.29
N GLY A 144 24.85 -1.72 8.70
CA GLY A 144 25.43 -1.75 10.04
C GLY A 144 24.41 -2.03 11.13
N GLN A 145 24.47 -1.26 12.21
CA GLN A 145 23.65 -1.44 13.41
C GLN A 145 22.51 -0.43 13.54
N GLN A 146 22.18 0.27 12.47
CA GLN A 146 21.08 1.25 12.49
C GLN A 146 19.76 0.54 12.83
N ASP A 147 18.98 1.13 13.74
CA ASP A 147 17.67 0.61 14.10
C ASP A 147 16.72 0.69 12.88
N PRO A 148 16.10 -0.42 12.49
CA PRO A 148 15.10 -0.43 11.42
C PRO A 148 13.97 0.59 11.61
N ALA A 149 13.54 0.82 12.84
CA ALA A 149 12.49 1.80 13.13
C ALA A 149 12.91 3.23 12.77
N ASP A 150 14.18 3.57 13.00
CA ASP A 150 14.73 4.87 12.60
C ASP A 150 14.95 4.95 11.08
N PHE A 151 15.41 3.86 10.48
CA PHE A 151 15.67 3.78 9.04
C PHE A 151 14.42 4.03 8.19
N VAL A 152 13.29 3.42 8.54
CA VAL A 152 12.05 3.60 7.77
C VAL A 152 11.49 5.02 7.85
N LEU A 153 11.81 5.76 8.91
CA LEU A 153 11.39 7.16 9.10
C LEU A 153 12.34 8.16 8.46
N ARG A 154 13.41 7.71 7.82
CA ARG A 154 14.31 8.56 7.04
C ARG A 154 13.88 8.65 5.59
N ASN A 155 14.13 9.80 4.98
CA ASN A 155 13.90 9.98 3.55
C ASN A 155 14.82 9.06 2.73
N PHE A 156 14.36 8.68 1.54
CA PHE A 156 15.26 8.11 0.55
C PHE A 156 16.36 9.12 0.24
N GLY A 157 17.59 8.62 0.09
CA GLY A 157 18.71 9.45 -0.33
C GLY A 157 18.61 9.83 -1.82
N SER A 158 19.32 10.88 -2.22
CA SER A 158 19.34 11.32 -3.62
C SER A 158 19.86 10.24 -4.58
N SER A 159 20.75 9.37 -4.12
CA SER A 159 21.26 8.23 -4.88
C SER A 159 20.20 7.13 -5.10
N GLU A 160 19.12 7.15 -4.34
CA GLU A 160 18.03 6.18 -4.42
C GLU A 160 16.86 6.66 -5.29
N SER A 161 16.95 7.83 -5.93
CA SER A 161 15.84 8.43 -6.67
C SER A 161 15.36 7.56 -7.85
N THR A 162 16.25 6.91 -8.56
CA THR A 162 15.91 5.99 -9.65
C THR A 162 15.17 4.76 -9.09
N ASP A 163 15.62 4.24 -7.96
CA ASP A 163 14.99 3.09 -7.30
C ASP A 163 13.56 3.42 -6.86
N VAL A 164 13.34 4.62 -6.36
CA VAL A 164 11.98 5.11 -5.98
C VAL A 164 11.07 5.17 -7.21
N GLU A 165 11.56 5.68 -8.34
CA GLU A 165 10.79 5.71 -9.59
C GLU A 165 10.45 4.29 -10.07
N ILE A 166 11.36 3.33 -9.93
CA ILE A 166 11.11 1.92 -10.25
C ILE A 166 10.00 1.37 -9.35
N LEU A 167 10.07 1.61 -8.03
CA LEU A 167 9.03 1.16 -7.09
C LEU A 167 7.67 1.77 -7.42
N LYS A 168 7.61 3.05 -7.77
CA LYS A 168 6.37 3.71 -8.19
C LYS A 168 5.77 3.04 -9.42
N SER A 169 6.57 2.85 -10.46
CA SER A 169 6.12 2.27 -11.72
C SER A 169 5.69 0.81 -11.54
N GLN A 170 6.55 -0.01 -10.95
CA GLN A 170 6.26 -1.43 -10.75
C GLN A 170 5.15 -1.66 -9.73
N GLY A 171 5.05 -0.83 -8.71
CA GLY A 171 3.94 -0.87 -7.75
C GLY A 171 2.59 -0.65 -8.42
N CYS A 172 2.49 0.35 -9.31
CA CYS A 172 1.28 0.59 -10.10
C CYS A 172 0.95 -0.58 -11.02
N GLU A 173 1.93 -1.13 -11.71
CA GLU A 173 1.77 -2.28 -12.60
C GLU A 173 1.35 -3.54 -11.82
N ALA A 174 1.91 -3.75 -10.64
CA ALA A 174 1.55 -4.88 -9.78
C ALA A 174 0.10 -4.80 -9.29
N VAL A 175 -0.38 -3.61 -8.94
CA VAL A 175 -1.81 -3.39 -8.61
C VAL A 175 -2.69 -3.78 -9.80
N SER A 176 -2.39 -3.28 -10.98
CA SER A 176 -3.14 -3.58 -12.21
C SER A 176 -3.14 -5.07 -12.50
N ALA A 177 -1.98 -5.73 -12.44
CA ALA A 177 -1.86 -7.15 -12.68
C ALA A 177 -2.65 -7.99 -11.66
N LEU A 178 -2.58 -7.62 -10.39
CA LEU A 178 -3.28 -8.35 -9.33
C LEU A 178 -4.81 -8.29 -9.51
N ILE A 179 -5.34 -7.12 -9.87
CA ILE A 179 -6.77 -6.91 -10.11
C ILE A 179 -7.23 -7.65 -11.37
N THR A 180 -6.44 -7.65 -12.46
CA THR A 180 -6.88 -8.16 -13.76
C THR A 180 -6.47 -9.59 -14.03
N LYS A 181 -5.33 -10.05 -13.51
CA LYS A 181 -4.75 -11.37 -13.82
C LYS A 181 -4.74 -12.32 -12.63
N GLY A 182 -4.91 -11.80 -11.41
CA GLY A 182 -4.90 -12.58 -10.19
C GLY A 182 -3.51 -12.83 -9.60
N LEU A 183 -3.50 -13.51 -8.46
CA LEU A 183 -2.30 -13.66 -7.63
C LEU A 183 -1.19 -14.46 -8.32
N VAL A 184 -1.51 -15.61 -8.89
CA VAL A 184 -0.49 -16.52 -9.45
C VAL A 184 0.30 -15.86 -10.58
N GLU A 185 -0.40 -15.25 -11.54
CA GLU A 185 0.28 -14.56 -12.64
C GLU A 185 1.08 -13.36 -12.16
N THR A 186 0.55 -12.60 -11.21
CA THR A 186 1.27 -11.45 -10.63
C THR A 186 2.53 -11.91 -9.88
N GLN A 187 2.45 -12.99 -9.11
CA GLN A 187 3.62 -13.56 -8.46
C GLN A 187 4.68 -14.03 -9.47
N ASN A 188 4.27 -14.61 -10.57
CA ASN A 188 5.19 -15.03 -11.63
C ASN A 188 5.94 -13.83 -12.25
N LEU A 189 5.30 -12.66 -12.30
CA LEU A 189 5.92 -11.44 -12.82
C LEU A 189 6.91 -10.81 -11.82
N TYR A 190 6.63 -10.87 -10.52
CA TYR A 190 7.35 -10.06 -9.52
C TYR A 190 8.10 -10.84 -8.45
N ASN A 191 7.74 -12.09 -8.16
CA ASN A 191 8.30 -12.84 -7.03
C ASN A 191 9.54 -13.69 -7.36
N SER A 192 10.10 -13.53 -8.52
CA SER A 192 11.28 -14.28 -8.93
C SER A 192 12.57 -13.80 -8.25
#